data_c264f3d3aa2da8cef7b2528962293556
#
_entry.id   c264f3d3aa2da8cef7b2528962293556
#
_cell.length_a   1.000
_cell.length_b   1.000
_cell.length_c   1.000
_cell.angle_alpha   90.00
_cell.angle_beta   90.00
_cell.angle_gamma   90.00
#
_symmetry.space_group_name_H-M   'P 1'
#
loop_
_entity.id
_entity.type
_entity.pdbx_description
1 polymer ?
#
loop_
_entity_poly.entity_id
_entity_poly.type
_entity_poly.pdbx_seq_one_letter_code
_entity_poly.pdbx_strand_id
1 'polypeptide(L)'
;ALSALSRCRGSGPCLPWAAMSSRLRTMMTSKIHRATVTQADLHYVGSITVDADLLDAADLLPGERVDICDCTNGSRLSTYVIPGERGSGRICVNGAAAHLVSPGDVVILIAYSQMSDAEARTYRPHVVFVDADNRVVERGSEPGQVPLGSDAARLQGLRSSGLPLGG
;
A
#
# COMPACT_ATOMS: atom_id res chain seq x y z
N ALA A 1 -53.83 17.70 0.48
CA ALA A 1 -54.25 16.45 -0.18
C ALA A 1 -53.39 16.23 -1.42
N LEU A 2 -52.49 15.27 -1.39
CA LEU A 2 -52.26 14.32 -2.47
C LEU A 2 -51.04 13.48 -2.13
N SER A 3 -51.36 12.30 -1.70
CA SER A 3 -50.48 11.17 -1.48
C SER A 3 -49.81 10.75 -2.81
N ALA A 4 -48.51 10.59 -2.78
CA ALA A 4 -47.78 9.82 -3.80
C ALA A 4 -46.98 8.72 -3.12
N LEU A 5 -47.67 7.61 -2.80
CA LEU A 5 -47.05 6.33 -2.51
C LEU A 5 -46.56 5.70 -3.82
N SER A 6 -45.26 5.82 -4.09
CA SER A 6 -44.60 5.03 -5.13
C SER A 6 -44.46 3.59 -4.63
N ARG A 7 -45.23 2.67 -5.21
CA ARG A 7 -45.14 1.22 -4.95
C ARG A 7 -43.98 0.62 -5.71
N CYS A 8 -42.95 0.17 -5.01
CA CYS A 8 -41.96 -0.75 -5.56
C CYS A 8 -42.63 -2.10 -5.84
N ARG A 9 -42.76 -2.48 -7.13
CA ARG A 9 -43.18 -3.83 -7.56
C ARG A 9 -41.91 -4.66 -7.78
N GLY A 10 -41.58 -5.48 -6.78
CA GLY A 10 -40.50 -6.47 -6.89
C GLY A 10 -40.54 -7.32 -5.61
N SER A 11 -40.77 -8.63 -5.75
CA SER A 11 -40.87 -9.60 -4.64
C SER A 11 -39.50 -10.05 -4.16
N GLY A 12 -38.65 -9.12 -3.67
CA GLY A 12 -37.43 -9.41 -2.94
C GLY A 12 -37.42 -8.61 -1.63
N PRO A 13 -36.77 -9.10 -0.58
CA PRO A 13 -36.66 -8.33 0.66
C PRO A 13 -35.89 -7.02 0.36
N CYS A 14 -36.58 -5.87 0.43
CA CYS A 14 -35.90 -4.57 0.49
C CYS A 14 -35.08 -4.58 1.77
N LEU A 15 -33.77 -4.74 1.64
CA LEU A 15 -32.89 -4.50 2.75
C LEU A 15 -33.06 -3.03 3.18
N PRO A 16 -33.33 -2.78 4.46
CA PRO A 16 -33.53 -1.43 4.93
C PRO A 16 -32.26 -0.62 4.67
N TRP A 17 -32.37 0.45 3.91
CA TRP A 17 -31.28 1.40 3.60
C TRP A 17 -30.58 1.94 4.86
N ALA A 18 -31.21 1.82 6.02
CA ALA A 18 -30.71 2.23 7.33
C ALA A 18 -29.61 1.33 7.93
N ALA A 19 -29.22 0.22 7.29
CA ALA A 19 -28.24 -0.73 7.83
C ALA A 19 -26.82 -0.55 7.25
N MET A 20 -26.61 0.37 6.35
CA MET A 20 -25.25 0.71 5.91
C MET A 20 -24.68 1.75 6.87
N SER A 21 -23.83 1.34 7.79
CA SER A 21 -22.96 2.26 8.51
C SER A 21 -22.24 3.14 7.46
N SER A 22 -22.60 4.40 7.38
CA SER A 22 -22.03 5.35 6.42
C SER A 22 -20.59 5.72 6.75
N ARG A 23 -20.01 5.15 7.81
CA ARG A 23 -18.65 5.44 8.24
C ARG A 23 -17.65 4.66 7.39
N LEU A 24 -16.86 5.42 6.62
CA LEU A 24 -15.70 4.91 5.91
C LEU A 24 -14.43 5.13 6.76
N ARG A 25 -13.51 4.21 6.68
CA ARG A 25 -12.19 4.30 7.27
C ARG A 25 -11.14 4.24 6.17
N THR A 26 -10.12 5.09 6.27
CA THR A 26 -8.94 4.97 5.43
C THR A 26 -7.97 4.01 6.11
N MET A 27 -7.77 2.85 5.50
CA MET A 27 -6.93 1.79 6.04
C MET A 27 -5.73 1.56 5.14
N MET A 28 -4.57 1.25 5.74
CA MET A 28 -3.40 0.79 4.99
C MET A 28 -3.74 -0.56 4.35
N THR A 29 -3.61 -0.63 3.03
CA THR A 29 -3.87 -1.84 2.25
C THR A 29 -2.60 -2.56 1.87
N SER A 30 -1.55 -1.80 1.53
CA SER A 30 -0.32 -2.36 1.02
C SER A 30 0.90 -1.63 1.57
N LYS A 31 1.99 -2.35 1.77
CA LYS A 31 3.25 -1.80 2.23
C LYS A 31 4.42 -2.58 1.64
N ILE A 32 5.30 -1.89 0.89
CA ILE A 32 6.61 -2.42 0.53
C ILE A 32 7.62 -1.79 1.48
N HIS A 33 8.23 -2.61 2.34
CA HIS A 33 9.04 -2.13 3.44
C HIS A 33 10.52 -2.11 3.11
N ARG A 34 11.13 -0.90 3.16
CA ARG A 34 12.56 -0.63 3.02
C ARG A 34 13.13 -1.05 1.67
N ALA A 35 12.43 -0.72 0.58
CA ALA A 35 12.98 -0.85 -0.76
C ALA A 35 14.08 0.19 -1.01
N THR A 36 15.08 -0.17 -1.80
CA THR A 36 16.19 0.70 -2.21
C THR A 36 15.81 1.43 -3.50
N VAL A 37 15.91 2.77 -3.51
CA VAL A 37 15.74 3.56 -4.73
C VAL A 37 16.86 3.23 -5.70
N THR A 38 16.52 2.73 -6.87
CA THR A 38 17.51 2.36 -7.91
C THR A 38 17.83 3.53 -8.84
N GLN A 39 16.87 4.45 -9.01
CA GLN A 39 16.99 5.60 -9.92
C GLN A 39 16.06 6.74 -9.47
N ALA A 40 16.50 7.98 -9.69
CA ALA A 40 15.70 9.19 -9.58
C ALA A 40 15.89 10.01 -10.86
N ASP A 41 14.79 10.27 -11.61
CA ASP A 41 14.87 10.91 -12.93
C ASP A 41 13.85 12.05 -13.06
N LEU A 42 14.37 13.27 -13.17
CA LEU A 42 13.55 14.49 -13.30
C LEU A 42 12.83 14.60 -14.64
N HIS A 43 13.33 13.93 -15.67
CA HIS A 43 12.85 14.08 -17.05
C HIS A 43 11.85 13.01 -17.47
N TYR A 44 11.62 11.99 -16.64
CA TYR A 44 10.56 11.01 -16.87
C TYR A 44 9.21 11.57 -16.45
N VAL A 45 8.16 11.06 -17.08
CA VAL A 45 6.78 11.35 -16.67
C VAL A 45 6.63 10.99 -15.19
N GLY A 46 6.18 11.96 -14.38
CA GLY A 46 6.16 11.85 -12.91
C GLY A 46 5.42 10.62 -12.41
N SER A 47 5.93 10.00 -11.37
CA SER A 47 5.37 8.88 -10.60
C SER A 47 6.49 8.07 -9.94
N ILE A 48 6.19 6.84 -9.50
CA ILE A 48 7.21 5.86 -9.13
C ILE A 48 7.04 4.59 -9.99
N THR A 49 8.12 4.21 -10.68
CA THR A 49 8.19 2.92 -11.39
C THR A 49 8.68 1.86 -10.43
N VAL A 50 7.88 0.81 -10.26
CA VAL A 50 8.12 -0.29 -9.32
C VAL A 50 8.12 -1.61 -10.09
N ASP A 51 9.08 -2.48 -9.81
CA ASP A 51 9.12 -3.86 -10.34
C ASP A 51 7.76 -4.52 -10.21
N ALA A 52 7.27 -5.11 -11.31
CA ALA A 52 5.94 -5.73 -11.35
C ALA A 52 5.80 -6.90 -10.35
N ASP A 53 6.88 -7.61 -10.00
CA ASP A 53 6.82 -8.65 -8.96
C ASP A 53 6.55 -8.06 -7.57
N LEU A 54 7.04 -6.85 -7.30
CA LEU A 54 6.75 -6.15 -6.06
C LEU A 54 5.31 -5.62 -6.01
N LEU A 55 4.79 -5.13 -7.15
CA LEU A 55 3.39 -4.70 -7.25
C LEU A 55 2.45 -5.89 -7.01
N ASP A 56 2.69 -7.02 -7.67
CA ASP A 56 1.90 -8.24 -7.48
C ASP A 56 1.98 -8.75 -6.02
N ALA A 57 3.17 -8.71 -5.42
CA ALA A 57 3.38 -9.14 -4.04
C ALA A 57 2.65 -8.27 -3.02
N ALA A 58 2.55 -6.97 -3.29
CA ALA A 58 1.91 -5.98 -2.44
C ALA A 58 0.44 -5.72 -2.77
N ASP A 59 -0.11 -6.40 -3.79
CA ASP A 59 -1.47 -6.16 -4.32
C ASP A 59 -1.69 -4.68 -4.69
N LEU A 60 -0.75 -4.11 -5.45
CA LEU A 60 -0.79 -2.75 -5.95
C LEU A 60 -1.12 -2.72 -7.44
N LEU A 61 -2.10 -1.94 -7.83
CA LEU A 61 -2.50 -1.79 -9.23
C LEU A 61 -1.77 -0.62 -9.91
N PRO A 62 -1.48 -0.72 -11.21
CA PRO A 62 -0.97 0.41 -11.98
C PRO A 62 -1.88 1.63 -11.86
N GLY A 63 -1.30 2.80 -11.55
CA GLY A 63 -2.04 4.04 -11.33
C GLY A 63 -2.54 4.22 -9.89
N GLU A 64 -2.38 3.23 -9.02
CA GLU A 64 -2.75 3.35 -7.62
C GLU A 64 -1.86 4.36 -6.88
N ARG A 65 -2.48 5.16 -6.03
CA ARG A 65 -1.77 6.14 -5.21
C ARG A 65 -0.96 5.45 -4.13
N VAL A 66 0.30 5.87 -3.98
CA VAL A 66 1.16 5.47 -2.87
C VAL A 66 1.80 6.68 -2.19
N ASP A 67 1.99 6.56 -0.89
CA ASP A 67 2.87 7.44 -0.13
C ASP A 67 4.27 6.83 -0.10
N ILE A 68 5.28 7.65 -0.38
CA ILE A 68 6.69 7.31 -0.27
C ILE A 68 7.21 7.93 1.03
N CYS A 69 7.73 7.11 1.93
CA CYS A 69 8.39 7.55 3.15
C CYS A 69 9.87 7.21 3.03
N ASP A 70 10.72 8.22 2.88
CA ASP A 70 12.17 8.04 2.81
C ASP A 70 12.75 7.89 4.21
N CYS A 71 13.35 6.73 4.48
CA CYS A 71 13.97 6.43 5.76
C CYS A 71 15.36 7.07 5.90
N THR A 72 15.99 7.45 4.78
CA THR A 72 17.35 8.01 4.75
C THR A 72 17.33 9.49 5.10
N ASN A 73 16.40 10.26 4.52
CA ASN A 73 16.35 11.71 4.68
C ASN A 73 15.06 12.24 5.39
N GLY A 74 14.07 11.37 5.63
CA GLY A 74 12.82 11.72 6.30
C GLY A 74 11.76 12.34 5.39
N SER A 75 11.99 12.48 4.10
CA SER A 75 11.02 13.04 3.15
C SER A 75 9.77 12.16 3.05
N ARG A 76 8.64 12.82 2.86
CA ARG A 76 7.36 12.16 2.61
C ARG A 76 6.66 12.82 1.44
N LEU A 77 6.22 12.01 0.50
CA LEU A 77 5.53 12.48 -0.70
C LEU A 77 4.50 11.45 -1.16
N SER A 78 3.53 11.90 -1.94
CA SER A 78 2.54 11.03 -2.54
C SER A 78 2.64 11.08 -4.06
N THR A 79 2.50 9.93 -4.69
CA THR A 79 2.49 9.77 -6.14
C THR A 79 1.62 8.56 -6.52
N TYR A 80 1.80 8.00 -7.71
CA TYR A 80 1.15 6.78 -8.16
C TYR A 80 2.16 5.81 -8.77
N VAL A 81 1.83 4.51 -8.76
CA VAL A 81 2.74 3.48 -9.25
C VAL A 81 2.61 3.25 -10.76
N ILE A 82 3.73 3.01 -11.41
CA ILE A 82 3.84 2.52 -12.79
C ILE A 82 4.57 1.19 -12.74
N PRO A 83 4.11 0.13 -13.47
CA PRO A 83 4.81 -1.14 -13.49
C PRO A 83 6.13 -1.01 -14.23
N GLY A 84 7.20 -1.48 -13.60
CA GLY A 84 8.51 -1.69 -14.19
C GLY A 84 8.67 -3.12 -14.68
N GLU A 85 9.80 -3.39 -15.34
CA GLU A 85 10.16 -4.72 -15.82
C GLU A 85 10.18 -5.71 -14.64
N ARG A 86 9.52 -6.85 -14.86
CA ARG A 86 9.39 -7.93 -13.87
C ARG A 86 10.76 -8.52 -13.52
N GLY A 87 11.00 -8.70 -12.25
CA GLY A 87 12.26 -9.24 -11.75
C GLY A 87 13.45 -8.30 -11.90
N SER A 88 13.24 -7.02 -12.20
CA SER A 88 14.33 -6.04 -12.33
C SER A 88 14.83 -5.47 -10.99
N GLY A 89 14.02 -5.56 -9.94
CA GLY A 89 14.26 -4.87 -8.66
C GLY A 89 14.13 -3.35 -8.76
N ARG A 90 13.53 -2.83 -9.85
CA ARG A 90 13.45 -1.39 -10.10
C ARG A 90 12.54 -0.68 -9.13
N ILE A 91 13.08 0.37 -8.51
CA ILE A 91 12.37 1.42 -7.77
C ILE A 91 12.90 2.74 -8.32
N CYS A 92 12.17 3.34 -9.25
CA CYS A 92 12.60 4.58 -9.91
C CYS A 92 11.58 5.69 -9.62
N VAL A 93 12.04 6.76 -8.97
CA VAL A 93 11.20 7.93 -8.68
C VAL A 93 11.37 8.95 -9.79
N ASN A 94 10.24 9.38 -10.38
CA ASN A 94 10.21 10.16 -11.62
C ASN A 94 9.68 11.56 -11.41
N GLY A 95 10.11 12.50 -12.27
CA GLY A 95 9.62 13.87 -12.33
C GLY A 95 9.92 14.66 -11.05
N ALA A 96 9.01 15.53 -10.64
CA ALA A 96 9.20 16.44 -9.50
C ALA A 96 9.54 15.71 -8.18
N ALA A 97 9.05 14.49 -7.99
CA ALA A 97 9.34 13.67 -6.82
C ALA A 97 10.84 13.31 -6.70
N ALA A 98 11.57 13.23 -7.82
CA ALA A 98 13.00 12.94 -7.87
C ALA A 98 13.88 14.02 -7.19
N HIS A 99 13.34 15.21 -6.88
CA HIS A 99 14.04 16.21 -6.09
C HIS A 99 14.17 15.84 -4.60
N LEU A 100 13.33 14.92 -4.11
CA LEU A 100 13.22 14.59 -2.69
C LEU A 100 13.90 13.27 -2.32
N VAL A 101 14.38 12.53 -3.30
CA VAL A 101 15.03 11.22 -3.11
C VAL A 101 16.27 11.09 -3.96
N SER A 102 17.17 10.21 -3.57
CA SER A 102 18.39 9.90 -4.31
C SER A 102 18.53 8.39 -4.54
N PRO A 103 19.17 7.93 -5.62
CA PRO A 103 19.53 6.53 -5.76
C PRO A 103 20.32 6.04 -4.52
N GLY A 104 19.95 4.89 -3.99
CA GLY A 104 20.49 4.34 -2.76
C GLY A 104 19.70 4.68 -1.49
N ASP A 105 18.76 5.64 -1.54
CA ASP A 105 17.87 5.90 -0.42
C ASP A 105 16.96 4.69 -0.14
N VAL A 106 16.66 4.48 1.13
CA VAL A 106 15.76 3.42 1.58
C VAL A 106 14.38 4.00 1.80
N VAL A 107 13.40 3.48 1.09
CA VAL A 107 12.02 3.99 1.12
C VAL A 107 11.01 2.94 1.55
N ILE A 108 9.90 3.40 2.11
CA ILE A 108 8.71 2.59 2.37
C ILE A 108 7.61 3.12 1.45
N LEU A 109 7.02 2.24 0.64
CA LEU A 109 5.85 2.55 -0.17
C LEU A 109 4.61 2.07 0.56
N ILE A 110 3.60 2.92 0.69
CA ILE A 110 2.38 2.61 1.44
C ILE A 110 1.16 3.01 0.62
N ALA A 111 0.23 2.10 0.40
CA ALA A 111 -1.08 2.41 -0.17
C ALA A 111 -2.17 2.36 0.89
N TYR A 112 -3.24 3.10 0.64
CA TYR A 112 -4.41 3.20 1.51
C TYR A 112 -5.67 3.14 0.67
N SER A 113 -6.69 2.46 1.18
CA SER A 113 -8.03 2.45 0.58
C SER A 113 -9.09 2.81 1.61
N GLN A 114 -10.22 3.32 1.12
CA GLN A 114 -11.39 3.54 1.95
C GLN A 114 -12.25 2.28 1.95
N MET A 115 -12.64 1.83 3.13
CA MET A 115 -13.52 0.68 3.30
C MET A 115 -14.55 0.92 4.41
N SER A 116 -15.61 0.14 4.43
CA SER A 116 -16.62 0.23 5.48
C SER A 116 -16.04 -0.07 6.86
N ASP A 117 -16.66 0.46 7.92
CA ASP A 117 -16.23 0.17 9.31
C ASP A 117 -16.23 -1.34 9.60
N ALA A 118 -17.18 -2.08 9.06
CA ALA A 118 -17.26 -3.53 9.25
C ALA A 118 -16.09 -4.27 8.59
N GLU A 119 -15.76 -3.93 7.33
CA GLU A 119 -14.64 -4.49 6.59
C GLU A 119 -13.30 -4.14 7.24
N ALA A 120 -13.13 -2.88 7.64
CA ALA A 120 -11.90 -2.40 8.25
C ALA A 120 -11.51 -3.14 9.54
N ARG A 121 -12.49 -3.68 10.28
CA ARG A 121 -12.24 -4.42 11.54
C ARG A 121 -11.59 -5.78 11.32
N THR A 122 -11.75 -6.36 10.14
CA THR A 122 -11.24 -7.69 9.79
C THR A 122 -10.20 -7.66 8.68
N TYR A 123 -9.99 -6.48 8.07
CA TYR A 123 -9.04 -6.33 6.98
C TYR A 123 -7.60 -6.65 7.41
N ARG A 124 -6.86 -7.31 6.55
CA ARG A 124 -5.43 -7.60 6.71
C ARG A 124 -4.67 -7.04 5.51
N PRO A 125 -3.68 -6.16 5.74
CA PRO A 125 -2.90 -5.56 4.65
C PRO A 125 -1.87 -6.53 4.07
N HIS A 126 -1.42 -6.23 2.86
CA HIS A 126 -0.28 -6.89 2.23
C HIS A 126 1.01 -6.16 2.61
N VAL A 127 1.86 -6.79 3.41
CA VAL A 127 3.15 -6.24 3.81
C VAL A 127 4.27 -7.06 3.18
N VAL A 128 5.09 -6.42 2.36
CA VAL A 128 6.19 -7.05 1.62
C VAL A 128 7.51 -6.56 2.17
N PHE A 129 8.38 -7.48 2.55
CA PHE A 129 9.75 -7.21 2.96
C PHE A 129 10.69 -7.59 1.82
N VAL A 130 11.68 -6.75 1.55
CA VAL A 130 12.62 -6.93 0.44
C VAL A 130 14.06 -6.92 0.95
N ASP A 131 14.97 -7.47 0.16
CA ASP A 131 16.42 -7.35 0.36
C ASP A 131 16.99 -6.07 -0.28
N ALA A 132 18.32 -5.94 -0.27
CA ALA A 132 19.02 -4.78 -0.83
C ALA A 132 18.87 -4.67 -2.36
N ASP A 133 18.56 -5.78 -3.04
CA ASP A 133 18.32 -5.84 -4.48
C ASP A 133 16.83 -5.74 -4.83
N ASN A 134 16.00 -5.35 -3.86
CA ASN A 134 14.54 -5.25 -3.98
C ASN A 134 13.86 -6.58 -4.34
N ARG A 135 14.41 -7.71 -3.92
CA ARG A 135 13.76 -9.01 -4.07
C ARG A 135 12.88 -9.29 -2.86
N VAL A 136 11.70 -9.84 -3.13
CA VAL A 136 10.80 -10.24 -2.04
C VAL A 136 11.45 -11.35 -1.23
N VAL A 137 11.72 -11.09 0.04
CA VAL A 137 12.24 -12.09 0.98
C VAL A 137 11.15 -12.64 1.89
N GLU A 138 10.10 -11.84 2.13
CA GLU A 138 9.03 -12.26 3.03
C GLU A 138 7.75 -11.46 2.80
N ARG A 139 6.60 -12.04 3.17
CA ARG A 139 5.28 -11.41 3.15
C ARG A 139 4.63 -11.52 4.52
N GLY A 140 3.94 -10.46 4.93
CA GLY A 140 3.19 -10.40 6.17
C GLY A 140 1.81 -9.78 5.95
N SER A 141 0.99 -9.84 6.98
CA SER A 141 -0.36 -9.25 7.00
C SER A 141 -0.60 -8.34 8.21
N GLU A 142 0.47 -7.99 8.91
CA GLU A 142 0.43 -7.19 10.13
C GLU A 142 1.15 -5.86 9.92
N PRO A 143 0.50 -4.71 10.17
CA PRO A 143 1.08 -3.39 9.87
C PRO A 143 2.39 -3.08 10.58
N GLY A 144 2.54 -3.55 11.80
CA GLY A 144 3.66 -3.23 12.69
C GLY A 144 4.53 -4.42 13.07
N GLN A 145 4.25 -5.61 12.56
CA GLN A 145 4.98 -6.81 12.94
C GLN A 145 5.96 -7.23 11.85
N VAL A 146 7.12 -7.70 12.27
CA VAL A 146 8.04 -8.46 11.44
C VAL A 146 7.74 -9.93 11.71
N PRO A 147 7.55 -10.77 10.67
CA PRO A 147 7.26 -12.18 10.85
C PRO A 147 8.31 -12.89 11.71
N LEU A 148 7.88 -13.80 12.56
CA LEU A 148 8.77 -14.53 13.48
C LEU A 148 9.79 -15.36 12.70
N GLY A 149 11.07 -15.23 13.05
CA GLY A 149 12.15 -15.95 12.38
C GLY A 149 12.56 -15.38 11.02
N SER A 150 12.06 -14.19 10.69
CA SER A 150 12.28 -13.50 9.43
C SER A 150 13.75 -13.22 9.14
N ASP A 151 14.19 -13.57 7.94
CA ASP A 151 15.49 -13.19 7.42
C ASP A 151 15.58 -11.67 7.22
N ALA A 152 14.49 -11.01 6.84
CA ALA A 152 14.43 -9.56 6.73
C ALA A 152 14.70 -8.89 8.09
N ALA A 153 14.17 -9.45 9.19
CA ALA A 153 14.45 -8.96 10.55
C ALA A 153 15.94 -9.05 10.87
N ARG A 154 16.58 -10.17 10.57
CA ARG A 154 18.02 -10.38 10.84
C ARG A 154 18.90 -9.49 9.99
N LEU A 155 18.64 -9.43 8.69
CA LEU A 155 19.48 -8.72 7.72
C LEU A 155 19.38 -7.20 7.85
N GLN A 156 18.21 -6.68 8.20
CA GLN A 156 17.94 -5.25 8.27
C GLN A 156 17.81 -4.72 9.70
N GLY A 157 17.96 -5.56 10.72
CA GLY A 157 17.80 -5.17 12.12
C GLY A 157 16.39 -4.71 12.49
N LEU A 158 15.36 -5.20 11.78
CA LEU A 158 13.98 -4.81 11.98
C LEU A 158 13.41 -5.37 13.29
N ARG A 159 12.59 -4.57 13.93
CA ARG A 159 11.86 -4.95 15.15
C ARG A 159 10.38 -4.70 14.96
N SER A 160 9.58 -5.61 15.48
CA SER A 160 8.13 -5.40 15.56
C SER A 160 7.79 -4.22 16.47
N SER A 161 6.72 -3.49 16.12
CA SER A 161 6.20 -2.39 16.93
C SER A 161 4.72 -2.62 17.23
N GLY A 162 4.31 -2.27 18.45
CA GLY A 162 2.93 -2.46 18.90
C GLY A 162 2.57 -3.93 19.14
N LEU A 163 1.27 -4.18 19.29
CA LEU A 163 0.71 -5.52 19.43
C LEU A 163 0.25 -6.04 18.07
N PRO A 164 0.31 -7.38 17.83
CA PRO A 164 -0.25 -7.96 16.62
C PRO A 164 -1.77 -7.74 16.58
N LEU A 165 -2.32 -7.66 15.38
CA LEU A 165 -3.76 -7.66 15.20
C LEU A 165 -4.27 -9.03 15.66
N GLY A 166 -5.07 -9.07 16.72
CA GLY A 166 -5.62 -10.32 17.25
C GLY A 166 -6.31 -11.14 16.15
N GLY A 167 -6.10 -12.45 16.17
CA GLY A 167 -6.79 -13.41 15.31
C GLY A 167 -8.23 -13.64 15.79
#